data_3422c373d06f3c4e7cd1125a4085ef7f
#
_entry.id   3422c373d06f3c4e7cd1125a4085ef7f
#
_cell.length_a   1.000
_cell.length_b   1.000
_cell.length_c   1.000
_cell.angle_alpha   90.00
_cell.angle_beta   90.00
_cell.angle_gamma   90.00
#
_symmetry.space_group_name_H-M   'P 1'
#
loop_
_entity.id
_entity.type
_entity.pdbx_description
1 polymer ?
#
loop_
_entity_poly.entity_id
_entity_poly.type
_entity_poly.pdbx_seq_one_letter_code
_entity_poly.pdbx_strand_id
1 'polypeptide(L)'
;AGLYYHYGVPKYPLEKKMFGIFPQIPVDTKLPIFRGFDDVFMMPHSRHTEIHREDILVNPELTLLAESPESGVSMVMARGGREFYITGHLEYAPNTLDNEYKRDRGIRDDVDMPKNYYRDDNPDNAPVVTWRAHANLLYNNWINYYVYQETPYNIDEIK
;
A
#
# COMPACT_ATOMS: atom_id res chain seq x y z
N ALA A 1 -8.22 -9.15 -2.02
CA ALA A 1 -8.84 -10.44 -1.67
C ALA A 1 -9.36 -10.43 -0.23
N GLY A 2 -8.55 -10.06 0.77
CA GLY A 2 -8.93 -10.10 2.18
C GLY A 2 -10.17 -9.26 2.53
N LEU A 3 -10.22 -7.99 2.12
CA LEU A 3 -11.38 -7.13 2.35
C LEU A 3 -12.68 -7.69 1.75
N TYR A 4 -12.61 -8.30 0.57
CA TYR A 4 -13.77 -8.98 -0.02
C TYR A 4 -14.19 -10.21 0.80
N TYR A 5 -13.22 -11.04 1.19
CA TYR A 5 -13.49 -12.29 1.92
C TYR A 5 -14.06 -12.04 3.32
N HIS A 6 -13.48 -11.13 4.08
CA HIS A 6 -13.84 -10.90 5.49
C HIS A 6 -14.99 -9.89 5.66
N TYR A 7 -15.09 -8.90 4.77
CA TYR A 7 -15.99 -7.73 4.93
C TYR A 7 -16.92 -7.50 3.76
N GLY A 8 -16.88 -8.36 2.72
CA GLY A 8 -17.75 -8.22 1.56
C GLY A 8 -17.44 -7.01 0.66
N VAL A 9 -16.34 -6.30 0.89
CA VAL A 9 -15.97 -5.11 0.10
C VAL A 9 -15.74 -5.50 -1.36
N PRO A 10 -16.50 -4.94 -2.32
CA PRO A 10 -16.37 -5.28 -3.72
C PRO A 10 -14.99 -4.93 -4.30
N LYS A 11 -14.61 -5.60 -5.38
CA LYS A 11 -13.47 -5.26 -6.21
C LYS A 11 -13.96 -4.83 -7.58
N TYR A 12 -13.49 -3.70 -8.03
CA TYR A 12 -13.86 -3.13 -9.33
C TYR A 12 -12.69 -3.26 -10.30
N PRO A 13 -12.91 -3.71 -11.53
CA PRO A 13 -11.86 -3.76 -12.53
C PRO A 13 -11.45 -2.35 -12.93
N LEU A 14 -10.15 -2.12 -13.06
CA LEU A 14 -9.61 -0.91 -13.65
C LEU A 14 -9.61 -1.01 -15.17
N GLU A 15 -9.89 0.07 -15.87
CA GLU A 15 -9.78 0.15 -17.32
C GLU A 15 -8.34 -0.11 -17.80
N LYS A 16 -7.37 0.44 -17.05
CA LYS A 16 -5.93 0.22 -17.24
C LYS A 16 -5.29 -0.25 -15.95
N LYS A 17 -4.22 -1.03 -16.07
CA LYS A 17 -3.40 -1.45 -14.93
C LYS A 17 -2.90 -0.23 -14.16
N MET A 18 -3.14 -0.19 -12.85
CA MET A 18 -2.52 0.75 -11.94
C MET A 18 -1.06 0.32 -11.75
N PHE A 19 -0.11 1.00 -12.40
CA PHE A 19 1.27 0.56 -12.49
C PHE A 19 2.24 1.73 -12.32
N GLY A 20 3.01 1.71 -11.23
CA GLY A 20 3.97 2.78 -10.91
C GLY A 20 4.01 3.15 -9.45
N ILE A 21 4.50 4.35 -9.16
CA ILE A 21 4.64 4.93 -7.84
C ILE A 21 3.65 6.08 -7.70
N PHE A 22 2.78 6.01 -6.68
CA PHE A 22 1.69 6.98 -6.51
C PHE A 22 1.76 7.63 -5.13
N PRO A 23 1.48 8.95 -5.04
CA PRO A 23 1.38 9.66 -3.78
C PRO A 23 0.18 9.13 -2.97
N GLN A 24 0.37 8.96 -1.68
CA GLN A 24 -0.66 8.55 -0.73
C GLN A 24 -0.80 9.63 0.35
N ILE A 25 -2.03 9.87 0.78
CA ILE A 25 -2.37 10.86 1.80
C ILE A 25 -2.97 10.12 3.00
N PRO A 26 -2.36 10.17 4.20
CA PRO A 26 -2.97 9.69 5.42
C PRO A 26 -4.27 10.44 5.72
N VAL A 27 -5.35 9.72 6.06
CA VAL A 27 -6.64 10.34 6.42
C VAL A 27 -6.57 10.97 7.81
N ASP A 28 -5.84 10.33 8.74
CA ASP A 28 -5.57 10.86 10.07
C ASP A 28 -4.10 10.59 10.44
N THR A 29 -3.29 11.65 10.39
CA THR A 29 -1.85 11.59 10.71
C THR A 29 -1.57 11.35 12.21
N LYS A 30 -2.59 11.43 13.08
CA LYS A 30 -2.45 11.17 14.53
C LYS A 30 -2.44 9.68 14.86
N LEU A 31 -2.88 8.83 13.94
CA LEU A 31 -2.85 7.39 14.17
C LEU A 31 -1.41 6.88 14.33
N PRO A 32 -1.15 6.01 15.30
CA PRO A 32 0.21 5.50 15.58
C PRO A 32 0.89 4.87 14.37
N ILE A 33 0.14 4.31 13.44
CA ILE A 33 0.68 3.71 12.21
C ILE A 33 1.41 4.74 11.33
N PHE A 34 1.03 6.03 11.40
CA PHE A 34 1.63 7.13 10.64
C PHE A 34 2.63 7.96 11.43
N ARG A 35 3.05 7.50 12.61
CA ARG A 35 4.03 8.24 13.41
C ARG A 35 5.33 8.43 12.63
N GLY A 36 5.74 9.71 12.44
CA GLY A 36 6.93 10.09 11.69
C GLY A 36 6.74 10.13 10.17
N PHE A 37 5.53 9.90 9.68
CA PHE A 37 5.22 10.08 8.25
C PHE A 37 5.13 11.55 7.88
N ASP A 38 5.44 11.84 6.63
CA ASP A 38 5.11 13.11 5.98
C ASP A 38 3.62 13.16 5.62
N ASP A 39 3.11 14.36 5.28
CA ASP A 39 1.71 14.54 4.85
C ASP A 39 1.38 13.76 3.56
N VAL A 40 2.39 13.47 2.76
CA VAL A 40 2.31 12.67 1.55
C VAL A 40 3.47 11.67 1.51
N PHE A 41 3.18 10.42 1.25
CA PHE A 41 4.19 9.39 1.04
C PHE A 41 3.98 8.62 -0.25
N MET A 42 5.04 8.08 -0.81
CA MET A 42 4.99 7.36 -2.09
C MET A 42 4.80 5.86 -1.86
N MET A 43 3.96 5.22 -2.71
CA MET A 43 3.69 3.79 -2.63
C MET A 43 3.68 3.16 -4.03
N PRO A 44 4.42 2.05 -4.24
CA PRO A 44 4.34 1.26 -5.46
C PRO A 44 2.99 0.57 -5.61
N HIS A 45 2.46 0.55 -6.82
CA HIS A 45 1.27 -0.21 -7.20
C HIS A 45 1.50 -1.01 -8.48
N SER A 46 0.96 -2.24 -8.49
CA SER A 46 0.83 -3.09 -9.67
C SER A 46 -0.45 -3.92 -9.54
N ARG A 47 -1.58 -3.40 -10.03
CA ARG A 47 -2.89 -4.03 -9.85
C ARG A 47 -3.85 -3.73 -10.98
N HIS A 48 -4.81 -4.63 -11.20
CA HIS A 48 -5.88 -4.53 -12.20
C HIS A 48 -7.26 -4.27 -11.60
N THR A 49 -7.34 -4.13 -10.26
CA THR A 49 -8.60 -3.87 -9.56
C THR A 49 -8.42 -2.79 -8.50
N GLU A 50 -9.51 -2.16 -8.14
CA GLU A 50 -9.58 -1.19 -7.04
C GLU A 50 -10.72 -1.50 -6.08
N ILE A 51 -10.75 -0.79 -4.96
CA ILE A 51 -11.85 -0.72 -4.01
C ILE A 51 -12.28 0.75 -3.89
N HIS A 52 -13.57 0.99 -3.72
CA HIS A 52 -14.06 2.34 -3.61
C HIS A 52 -14.12 2.80 -2.16
N ARG A 53 -13.90 4.10 -1.97
CA ARG A 53 -13.94 4.76 -0.66
C ARG A 53 -15.28 4.56 0.04
N GLU A 54 -16.36 4.67 -0.71
CA GLU A 54 -17.73 4.55 -0.22
C GLU A 54 -17.97 3.17 0.42
N ASP A 55 -17.46 2.10 -0.19
CA ASP A 55 -17.61 0.74 0.33
C ASP A 55 -16.86 0.53 1.65
N ILE A 56 -15.79 1.29 1.89
CA ILE A 56 -15.07 1.27 3.16
C ILE A 56 -15.85 2.05 4.22
N LEU A 57 -16.34 3.26 3.89
CA LEU A 57 -16.96 4.16 4.85
C LEU A 57 -18.33 3.68 5.35
N VAL A 58 -19.05 2.87 4.58
CA VAL A 58 -20.35 2.31 5.02
C VAL A 58 -20.20 1.15 5.99
N ASN A 59 -19.01 0.55 6.10
CA ASN A 59 -18.77 -0.56 7.00
C ASN A 59 -18.13 -0.07 8.32
N PRO A 60 -18.85 -0.12 9.46
CA PRO A 60 -18.35 0.40 10.73
C PRO A 60 -17.17 -0.38 11.32
N GLU A 61 -16.88 -1.57 10.82
CA GLU A 61 -15.72 -2.36 11.24
C GLU A 61 -14.42 -1.92 10.55
N LEU A 62 -14.51 -1.10 9.49
CA LEU A 62 -13.39 -0.67 8.70
C LEU A 62 -13.01 0.78 8.99
N THR A 63 -11.73 1.05 9.03
CA THR A 63 -11.17 2.39 9.16
C THR A 63 -10.30 2.66 7.93
N LEU A 64 -10.65 3.68 7.15
CA LEU A 64 -9.82 4.16 6.05
C LEU A 64 -8.58 4.86 6.63
N LEU A 65 -7.40 4.38 6.26
CA LEU A 65 -6.13 4.90 6.75
C LEU A 65 -5.45 5.86 5.77
N ALA A 66 -5.36 5.46 4.50
CA ALA A 66 -4.74 6.28 3.46
C ALA A 66 -5.39 6.05 2.09
N GLU A 67 -5.38 7.09 1.30
CA GLU A 67 -5.88 7.10 -0.07
C GLU A 67 -5.08 8.05 -0.96
N SER A 68 -5.32 7.98 -2.26
CA SER A 68 -4.69 8.80 -3.28
C SER A 68 -5.73 9.34 -4.25
N PRO A 69 -5.62 10.60 -4.71
CA PRO A 69 -6.44 11.09 -5.81
C PRO A 69 -6.22 10.32 -7.12
N GLU A 70 -5.04 9.69 -7.27
CA GLU A 70 -4.66 8.97 -8.48
C GLU A 70 -4.88 7.46 -8.38
N SER A 71 -4.57 6.86 -7.23
CA SER A 71 -4.65 5.40 -7.04
C SER A 71 -5.75 4.94 -6.10
N GLY A 72 -6.65 5.84 -5.66
CA GLY A 72 -7.77 5.49 -4.79
C GLY A 72 -7.35 4.99 -3.40
N VAL A 73 -8.19 4.16 -2.78
CA VAL A 73 -7.96 3.60 -1.44
C VAL A 73 -6.73 2.71 -1.42
N SER A 74 -5.80 3.00 -0.53
CA SER A 74 -4.55 2.26 -0.42
C SER A 74 -4.36 1.50 0.88
N MET A 75 -4.86 2.03 1.99
CA MET A 75 -4.70 1.39 3.30
C MET A 75 -6.01 1.42 4.09
N VAL A 76 -6.39 0.27 4.65
CA VAL A 76 -7.57 0.09 5.49
C VAL A 76 -7.18 -0.74 6.71
N MET A 77 -7.73 -0.40 7.87
CA MET A 77 -7.56 -1.13 9.12
C MET A 77 -8.89 -1.69 9.60
N ALA A 78 -8.86 -2.82 10.27
CA ALA A 78 -10.02 -3.42 10.92
C ALA A 78 -9.66 -3.95 12.32
N ARG A 79 -10.69 -4.26 13.11
CA ARG A 79 -10.60 -4.86 14.45
C ARG A 79 -9.63 -4.14 15.39
N GLY A 80 -9.67 -2.80 15.38
CA GLY A 80 -8.84 -1.99 16.27
C GLY A 80 -7.34 -2.13 16.02
N GLY A 81 -6.92 -2.44 14.78
CA GLY A 81 -5.51 -2.57 14.43
C GLY A 81 -4.97 -4.00 14.39
N ARG A 82 -5.83 -5.01 14.53
CA ARG A 82 -5.42 -6.42 14.36
C ARG A 82 -5.31 -6.83 12.90
N GLU A 83 -5.93 -6.09 12.00
CA GLU A 83 -5.91 -6.36 10.57
C GLU A 83 -5.59 -5.10 9.78
N PHE A 84 -4.64 -5.21 8.86
CA PHE A 84 -4.27 -4.16 7.92
C PHE A 84 -4.38 -4.69 6.50
N TYR A 85 -5.06 -3.93 5.65
CA TYR A 85 -5.25 -4.23 4.23
C TYR A 85 -4.60 -3.12 3.41
N ILE A 86 -3.54 -3.46 2.72
CA ILE A 86 -2.76 -2.52 1.91
C ILE A 86 -2.85 -2.98 0.46
N THR A 87 -3.29 -2.09 -0.44
CA THR A 87 -3.48 -2.40 -1.86
C THR A 87 -2.24 -2.13 -2.71
N GLY A 88 -1.28 -1.39 -2.18
CA GLY A 88 0.03 -1.15 -2.78
C GLY A 88 1.13 -1.99 -2.11
N HIS A 89 2.38 -1.75 -2.48
CA HIS A 89 3.51 -2.64 -2.21
C HIS A 89 4.73 -1.90 -1.66
N LEU A 90 4.68 -1.50 -0.39
CA LEU A 90 5.82 -0.85 0.26
C LEU A 90 7.04 -1.78 0.42
N GLU A 91 6.82 -3.10 0.36
CA GLU A 91 7.86 -4.13 0.44
C GLU A 91 8.67 -4.30 -0.85
N TYR A 92 8.30 -3.67 -1.95
CA TYR A 92 8.97 -3.87 -3.24
C TYR A 92 10.44 -3.44 -3.21
N ALA A 93 11.28 -4.31 -3.79
CA ALA A 93 12.66 -3.97 -4.10
C ALA A 93 12.73 -2.91 -5.22
N PRO A 94 13.83 -2.14 -5.30
CA PRO A 94 13.97 -1.06 -6.28
C PRO A 94 13.65 -1.43 -7.73
N ASN A 95 13.97 -2.65 -8.13
CA ASN A 95 13.83 -3.16 -9.50
C ASN A 95 12.60 -4.03 -9.74
N THR A 96 11.68 -4.15 -8.77
CA THR A 96 10.52 -5.05 -8.90
C THR A 96 9.63 -4.65 -10.07
N LEU A 97 9.25 -3.36 -10.18
CA LEU A 97 8.42 -2.89 -11.29
C LEU A 97 9.16 -2.89 -12.63
N ASP A 98 10.47 -2.68 -12.64
CA ASP A 98 11.31 -2.77 -13.84
C ASP A 98 11.31 -4.20 -14.40
N ASN A 99 11.53 -5.19 -13.54
CA ASN A 99 11.49 -6.59 -13.93
C ASN A 99 10.10 -6.99 -14.45
N GLU A 100 9.05 -6.51 -13.82
CA GLU A 100 7.67 -6.74 -14.26
C GLU A 100 7.41 -6.10 -15.62
N TYR A 101 7.79 -4.85 -15.81
CA TYR A 101 7.66 -4.12 -17.06
C TYR A 101 8.38 -4.80 -18.21
N LYS A 102 9.64 -5.18 -18.03
CA LYS A 102 10.45 -5.86 -19.05
C LYS A 102 9.88 -7.24 -19.39
N ARG A 103 9.43 -8.00 -18.39
CA ARG A 103 8.76 -9.28 -18.60
C ARG A 103 7.50 -9.13 -19.43
N ASP A 104 6.65 -8.19 -19.07
CA ASP A 104 5.34 -8.01 -19.72
C ASP A 104 5.50 -7.48 -21.15
N ARG A 105 6.45 -6.55 -21.39
CA ARG A 105 6.83 -6.10 -22.75
C ARG A 105 7.41 -7.20 -23.63
N GLY A 106 8.02 -8.21 -23.06
CA GLY A 106 8.49 -9.39 -23.81
C GLY A 106 7.35 -10.27 -24.33
N ILE A 107 6.12 -10.06 -23.83
CA ILE A 107 4.93 -10.85 -24.19
C ILE A 107 3.94 -10.01 -25.01
N ARG A 108 3.84 -8.70 -24.76
CA ARG A 108 2.88 -7.78 -25.37
C ARG A 108 3.53 -6.43 -25.63
N ASP A 109 3.15 -5.78 -26.73
CA ASP A 109 3.67 -4.45 -27.09
C ASP A 109 2.90 -3.29 -26.44
N ASP A 110 1.71 -3.54 -25.87
CA ASP A 110 0.78 -2.55 -25.31
C ASP A 110 0.94 -2.34 -23.79
N VAL A 111 2.12 -2.60 -23.24
CA VAL A 111 2.39 -2.46 -21.81
C VAL A 111 2.83 -1.03 -21.49
N ASP A 112 2.01 -0.35 -20.70
CA ASP A 112 2.35 0.99 -20.20
C ASP A 112 3.59 0.93 -19.27
N MET A 113 4.45 1.93 -19.38
CA MET A 113 5.60 2.11 -18.50
C MET A 113 5.12 2.45 -17.07
N PRO A 114 5.79 1.95 -16.00
CA PRO A 114 5.43 2.30 -14.63
C PRO A 114 5.59 3.81 -14.39
N LYS A 115 4.50 4.46 -13.96
CA LYS A 115 4.44 5.91 -13.72
C LYS A 115 5.33 6.34 -12.56
N ASN A 116 6.00 7.49 -12.66
CA ASN A 116 6.85 8.08 -11.60
C ASN A 116 7.96 7.15 -11.08
N TYR A 117 8.44 6.26 -11.90
CA TYR A 117 9.35 5.19 -11.48
C TYR A 117 10.78 5.37 -12.00
N TYR A 118 10.95 5.64 -13.29
CA TYR A 118 12.27 5.87 -13.87
C TYR A 118 12.67 7.34 -13.79
N ARG A 119 13.98 7.57 -13.68
CA ARG A 119 14.54 8.92 -13.81
C ARG A 119 14.23 9.47 -15.20
N ASP A 120 13.74 10.72 -15.26
CA ASP A 120 13.38 11.42 -16.49
C ASP A 120 12.37 10.64 -17.37
N ASP A 121 11.53 9.81 -16.76
CA ASP A 121 10.56 8.93 -17.45
C ASP A 121 11.18 8.08 -18.57
N ASN A 122 12.45 7.73 -18.44
CA ASN A 122 13.19 6.94 -19.42
C ASN A 122 13.48 5.53 -18.86
N PRO A 123 12.96 4.45 -19.47
CA PRO A 123 13.14 3.08 -18.99
C PRO A 123 14.58 2.54 -19.15
N ASP A 124 15.46 3.26 -19.82
CA ASP A 124 16.89 2.96 -19.86
C ASP A 124 17.64 3.51 -18.64
N ASN A 125 17.01 4.40 -17.88
CA ASN A 125 17.57 4.95 -16.65
C ASN A 125 17.22 4.08 -15.43
N ALA A 126 18.01 4.23 -14.36
CA ALA A 126 17.74 3.54 -13.10
C ALA A 126 16.44 4.02 -12.45
N PRO A 127 15.72 3.13 -11.75
CA PRO A 127 14.56 3.48 -10.93
C PRO A 127 14.90 4.49 -9.83
N VAL A 128 13.94 5.37 -9.53
CA VAL A 128 14.03 6.32 -8.41
C VAL A 128 13.22 5.78 -7.23
N VAL A 129 13.92 5.38 -6.16
CA VAL A 129 13.27 4.81 -4.97
C VAL A 129 12.82 5.94 -4.03
N THR A 130 11.51 6.12 -3.91
CA THR A 130 10.88 7.18 -3.09
C THR A 130 10.01 6.67 -1.95
N TRP A 131 9.90 5.35 -1.77
CA TRP A 131 8.99 4.72 -0.78
C TRP A 131 9.70 4.05 0.40
N ARG A 132 11.00 3.78 0.34
CA ARG A 132 11.74 2.94 1.32
C ARG A 132 11.71 3.49 2.75
N ALA A 133 11.85 4.79 2.91
CA ALA A 133 11.84 5.40 4.25
C ALA A 133 10.47 5.19 4.93
N HIS A 134 9.38 5.46 4.22
CA HIS A 134 8.03 5.27 4.71
C HIS A 134 7.67 3.78 4.88
N ALA A 135 8.20 2.89 4.03
CA ALA A 135 8.09 1.45 4.24
C ALA A 135 8.67 1.02 5.60
N ASN A 136 9.90 1.46 5.91
CA ASN A 136 10.53 1.18 7.19
C ASN A 136 9.73 1.74 8.37
N LEU A 137 9.23 2.98 8.26
CA LEU A 137 8.37 3.58 9.29
C LEU A 137 7.08 2.77 9.48
N LEU A 138 6.40 2.40 8.39
CA LEU A 138 5.16 1.63 8.46
C LEU A 138 5.34 0.33 9.23
N TYR A 139 6.32 -0.49 8.83
CA TYR A 139 6.56 -1.78 9.46
C TYR A 139 7.02 -1.64 10.91
N ASN A 140 7.87 -0.66 11.23
CA ASN A 140 8.28 -0.38 12.60
C ASN A 140 7.10 0.08 13.47
N ASN A 141 6.26 0.98 12.96
CA ASN A 141 5.08 1.46 13.68
C ASN A 141 4.07 0.33 13.89
N TRP A 142 3.83 -0.51 12.86
CA TRP A 142 2.96 -1.67 12.98
C TRP A 142 3.46 -2.62 14.07
N ILE A 143 4.73 -3.02 14.04
CA ILE A 143 5.32 -3.91 15.04
C ILE A 143 5.21 -3.30 16.44
N ASN A 144 5.62 -2.02 16.61
CA ASN A 144 5.71 -1.41 17.93
C ASN A 144 4.35 -1.07 18.54
N TYR A 145 3.39 -0.58 17.75
CA TYR A 145 2.13 -0.05 18.27
C TYR A 145 0.93 -0.99 18.13
N TYR A 146 1.01 -1.98 17.26
CA TYR A 146 -0.11 -2.90 17.00
C TYR A 146 0.22 -4.36 17.31
N VAL A 147 1.47 -4.79 17.15
CA VAL A 147 1.87 -6.16 17.48
C VAL A 147 2.29 -6.25 18.95
N TYR A 148 3.31 -5.49 19.36
CA TYR A 148 3.82 -5.58 20.73
C TYR A 148 2.83 -5.08 21.79
N GLN A 149 2.08 -4.02 21.51
CA GLN A 149 1.13 -3.45 22.48
C GLN A 149 -0.12 -4.31 22.66
N GLU A 150 -0.50 -5.06 21.62
CA GLU A 150 -1.75 -5.86 21.62
C GLU A 150 -1.52 -7.35 21.88
N THR A 151 -0.29 -7.82 21.85
CA THR A 151 0.05 -9.22 22.12
C THR A 151 0.07 -9.46 23.64
N PRO A 152 -0.78 -10.33 24.19
CA PRO A 152 -0.73 -10.70 25.60
C PRO A 152 0.65 -11.27 25.95
N TYR A 153 1.27 -10.69 26.95
CA TYR A 153 2.62 -11.07 27.35
C TYR A 153 2.69 -11.19 28.88
N ASN A 154 3.08 -12.35 29.39
CA ASN A 154 3.33 -12.58 30.80
C ASN A 154 4.80 -12.92 31.01
N ILE A 155 5.53 -12.00 31.65
CA ILE A 155 6.96 -12.12 31.91
C ILE A 155 7.29 -13.34 32.78
N ASP A 156 6.38 -13.73 33.67
CA ASP A 156 6.55 -14.85 34.63
C ASP A 156 6.42 -16.24 33.97
N GLU A 157 5.95 -16.28 32.71
CA GLU A 157 5.80 -17.51 31.93
C GLU A 157 6.99 -17.81 31.01
N ILE A 158 8.00 -16.92 30.97
CA ILE A 158 9.23 -17.17 30.23
C ILE A 158 10.10 -18.14 31.00
N LYS A 159 10.34 -19.31 30.43
CA LYS A 159 11.24 -20.34 30.97
C LYS A 159 12.62 -20.22 30.33
#